data_70d9cc3bf78171959fb3156af5062b38
#
_entry.id   70d9cc3bf78171959fb3156af5062b38
#
_cell.length_a   1.000
_cell.length_b   1.000
_cell.length_c   1.000
_cell.angle_alpha   90.00
_cell.angle_beta   90.00
_cell.angle_gamma   90.00
#
_symmetry.space_group_name_H-M   'P 1'
#
loop_
_entity.id
_entity.type
_entity.pdbx_description
1 polymer ?
#
loop_
_entity_poly.entity_id
_entity_poly.type
_entity_poly.pdbx_seq_one_letter_code
_entity_poly.pdbx_strand_id
1 'polypeptide(L)'
;MINNLSGSVEPNRNIDSLDASEVGARVHRLRLRYGMSQRKLAKLAGVTNGAISMIEQNRVSPSVASLKKILEVFGVTLAEFFSSDFDQDVQVFYRAHEMTRIADE
;
A
#
# COMPACT_ATOMS: atom_id res chain seq x y z
N MET A 1 33.39 -14.58 -3.29
CA MET A 1 32.74 -14.63 -3.23
C MET A 1 31.87 -14.28 -3.22
N ILE A 2 32.16 -14.20 -3.06
CA ILE A 2 31.37 -14.10 -2.97
C ILE A 2 30.51 -13.45 -2.97
N ASN A 3 30.73 -13.44 -2.94
CA ASN A 3 29.85 -13.13 -2.94
C ASN A 3 29.15 -12.45 -2.87
N ASN A 4 29.54 -12.40 -2.78
CA ASN A 4 28.82 -12.11 -2.66
C ASN A 4 28.11 -11.80 -2.80
N LEU A 5 28.50 -11.98 -2.83
CA LEU A 5 27.82 -12.08 -2.94
C LEU A 5 26.96 -11.98 -2.86
N SER A 6 27.35 -11.93 -3.08
CA SER A 6 26.02 -12.37 -3.05
C SER A 6 25.27 -12.14 -1.76
N GLY A 7 25.84 -12.36 -0.74
CA GLY A 7 25.17 -12.20 0.54
C GLY A 7 24.58 -10.84 0.68
N SER A 8 25.22 -9.90 0.12
CA SER A 8 24.74 -8.55 0.22
C SER A 8 23.34 -8.42 -0.31
N VAL A 9 22.92 -9.40 -1.03
CA VAL A 9 21.58 -9.40 -1.56
C VAL A 9 20.55 -9.47 -0.45
N GLU A 10 20.96 -10.03 0.67
CA GLU A 10 20.00 -10.28 1.75
C GLU A 10 19.29 -9.03 2.21
N PRO A 11 20.00 -8.00 2.63
CA PRO A 11 19.30 -6.81 3.09
C PRO A 11 18.51 -6.16 1.96
N ASN A 12 19.08 -6.17 0.78
CA ASN A 12 18.39 -5.58 -0.34
C ASN A 12 17.15 -6.36 -0.69
N ARG A 13 17.17 -7.61 -0.34
CA ARG A 13 16.05 -8.45 -0.64
C ARG A 13 14.78 -7.95 0.01
N ASN A 14 14.89 -7.39 1.20
CA ASN A 14 13.72 -6.86 1.85
C ASN A 14 13.08 -5.76 1.04
N ILE A 15 13.91 -4.94 0.44
CA ILE A 15 13.40 -3.89 -0.42
C ILE A 15 12.92 -4.47 -1.73
N ASP A 16 13.70 -5.42 -2.23
CA ASP A 16 13.37 -6.03 -3.51
C ASP A 16 12.08 -6.81 -3.45
N SER A 17 11.71 -7.27 -2.26
CA SER A 17 10.49 -8.05 -2.14
C SER A 17 9.24 -7.20 -2.34
N LEU A 18 9.40 -5.89 -2.39
CA LEU A 18 8.27 -5.02 -2.64
C LEU A 18 8.05 -4.90 -4.14
N ASP A 19 7.72 -6.02 -4.75
CA ASP A 19 7.41 -6.03 -6.17
C ASP A 19 5.93 -5.76 -6.34
N ALA A 20 5.45 -5.90 -7.56
CA ALA A 20 4.07 -5.58 -7.88
C ALA A 20 3.09 -6.35 -7.01
N SER A 21 3.40 -7.61 -6.70
CA SER A 21 2.47 -8.40 -5.92
C SER A 21 2.37 -7.90 -4.49
N GLU A 22 3.47 -7.41 -3.94
CA GLU A 22 3.43 -6.83 -2.61
C GLU A 22 2.64 -5.54 -2.60
N VAL A 23 2.85 -4.71 -3.60
CA VAL A 23 2.14 -3.44 -3.69
C VAL A 23 0.64 -3.68 -3.79
N GLY A 24 0.24 -4.57 -4.68
CA GLY A 24 -1.17 -4.86 -4.86
C GLY A 24 -1.81 -5.42 -3.60
N ALA A 25 -1.12 -6.33 -2.95
CA ALA A 25 -1.64 -6.92 -1.72
C ALA A 25 -1.78 -5.89 -0.62
N ARG A 26 -0.84 -4.97 -0.51
CA ARG A 26 -0.89 -3.95 0.52
C ARG A 26 -2.01 -2.95 0.25
N VAL A 27 -2.20 -2.57 -1.00
CA VAL A 27 -3.30 -1.69 -1.35
C VAL A 27 -4.62 -2.37 -1.02
N HIS A 28 -4.73 -3.65 -1.35
CA HIS A 28 -5.95 -4.41 -1.09
C HIS A 28 -6.25 -4.45 0.40
N ARG A 29 -5.26 -4.78 1.22
CA ARG A 29 -5.46 -4.86 2.67
C ARG A 29 -5.84 -3.50 3.25
N LEU A 30 -5.18 -2.47 2.77
CA LEU A 30 -5.46 -1.12 3.25
C LEU A 30 -6.90 -0.74 2.93
N ARG A 31 -7.32 -1.04 1.71
CA ARG A 31 -8.69 -0.73 1.30
C ARG A 31 -9.71 -1.45 2.16
N LEU A 32 -9.46 -2.73 2.41
CA LEU A 32 -10.39 -3.51 3.23
C LEU A 32 -10.45 -3.02 4.66
N ARG A 33 -9.32 -2.58 5.18
CA ARG A 33 -9.32 -2.08 6.55
C ARG A 33 -10.16 -0.83 6.71
N TYR A 34 -10.25 -0.05 5.64
CA TYR A 34 -11.07 1.15 5.66
C TYR A 34 -12.50 0.88 5.18
N GLY A 35 -12.82 -0.39 4.93
CA GLY A 35 -14.16 -0.76 4.53
C GLY A 35 -14.59 -0.17 3.20
N MET A 36 -13.67 -0.04 2.29
CA MET A 36 -13.88 0.70 1.06
C MET A 36 -13.96 -0.25 -0.12
N SER A 37 -14.87 0.02 -1.05
CA SER A 37 -14.94 -0.75 -2.28
C SER A 37 -13.87 -0.26 -3.25
N GLN A 38 -13.56 -1.07 -4.25
CA GLN A 38 -12.62 -0.65 -5.29
C GLN A 38 -13.13 0.59 -5.99
N ARG A 39 -14.41 0.64 -6.26
CA ARG A 39 -15.00 1.78 -6.94
C ARG A 39 -14.87 3.05 -6.11
N LYS A 40 -15.11 2.94 -4.82
CA LYS A 40 -15.00 4.09 -3.94
C LYS A 40 -13.56 4.60 -3.91
N LEU A 41 -12.62 3.68 -3.76
CA LEU A 41 -11.21 4.07 -3.74
C LEU A 41 -10.82 4.74 -5.03
N ALA A 42 -11.23 4.17 -6.15
CA ALA A 42 -10.90 4.74 -7.44
C ALA A 42 -11.42 6.16 -7.56
N LYS A 43 -12.65 6.36 -7.14
CA LYS A 43 -13.26 7.69 -7.22
C LYS A 43 -12.50 8.69 -6.37
N LEU A 44 -12.18 8.32 -5.15
CA LEU A 44 -11.47 9.23 -4.24
C LEU A 44 -10.04 9.50 -4.69
N ALA A 45 -9.40 8.50 -5.30
CA ALA A 45 -8.02 8.65 -5.74
C ALA A 45 -7.91 9.33 -7.11
N GLY A 46 -9.04 9.44 -7.81
CA GLY A 46 -8.99 10.05 -9.13
C GLY A 46 -8.42 9.12 -10.18
N VAL A 47 -8.61 7.82 -10.03
CA VAL A 47 -8.18 6.83 -11.02
C VAL A 47 -9.38 5.99 -11.40
N THR A 48 -9.22 5.12 -12.38
CA THR A 48 -10.34 4.28 -12.81
C THR A 48 -10.50 3.08 -11.90
N ASN A 49 -11.72 2.57 -11.85
CA ASN A 49 -11.98 1.36 -11.09
C ASN A 49 -11.17 0.20 -11.64
N GLY A 50 -11.03 0.13 -12.95
CA GLY A 50 -10.22 -0.92 -13.54
C GLY A 50 -8.76 -0.85 -13.12
N ALA A 51 -8.24 0.36 -12.97
CA ALA A 51 -6.86 0.51 -12.54
C ALA A 51 -6.66 -0.08 -11.14
N ILE A 52 -7.57 0.22 -10.22
CA ILE A 52 -7.48 -0.34 -8.87
C ILE A 52 -7.55 -1.86 -8.93
N SER A 53 -8.49 -2.39 -9.71
CA SER A 53 -8.66 -3.83 -9.81
C SER A 53 -7.40 -4.50 -10.33
N MET A 54 -6.79 -3.94 -11.36
CA MET A 54 -5.61 -4.54 -11.95
C MET A 54 -4.40 -4.46 -11.02
N ILE A 55 -4.30 -3.38 -10.27
CA ILE A 55 -3.22 -3.24 -9.29
C ILE A 55 -3.36 -4.31 -8.21
N GLU A 56 -4.55 -4.49 -7.68
CA GLU A 56 -4.76 -5.45 -6.61
C GLU A 56 -4.61 -6.88 -7.11
N GLN A 57 -4.82 -7.12 -8.39
CA GLN A 57 -4.64 -8.44 -8.97
C GLN A 57 -3.23 -8.69 -9.47
N ASN A 58 -2.35 -7.75 -9.25
CA ASN A 58 -0.94 -7.86 -9.66
C ASN A 58 -0.76 -7.90 -11.16
N ARG A 59 -1.70 -7.34 -11.88
CA ARG A 59 -1.60 -7.32 -13.33
C ARG A 59 -0.81 -6.13 -13.83
N VAL A 60 -0.77 -5.06 -13.05
CA VAL A 60 0.02 -3.90 -13.39
C VAL A 60 0.66 -3.37 -12.12
N SER A 61 1.79 -2.71 -12.29
CA SER A 61 2.41 -1.97 -11.20
C SER A 61 2.01 -0.51 -11.36
N PRO A 62 1.51 0.13 -10.32
CA PRO A 62 1.15 1.53 -10.45
C PRO A 62 2.40 2.39 -10.57
N SER A 63 2.26 3.51 -11.27
CA SER A 63 3.31 4.50 -11.25
C SER A 63 3.37 5.12 -9.85
N VAL A 64 4.50 5.77 -9.56
CA VAL A 64 4.65 6.45 -8.29
C VAL A 64 3.54 7.48 -8.11
N ALA A 65 3.22 8.21 -9.17
CA ALA A 65 2.18 9.22 -9.10
C ALA A 65 0.81 8.61 -8.79
N SER A 66 0.49 7.50 -9.44
CA SER A 66 -0.78 6.83 -9.18
C SER A 66 -0.83 6.26 -7.79
N LEU A 67 0.25 5.64 -7.36
CA LEU A 67 0.29 5.07 -6.02
C LEU A 67 0.13 6.16 -4.97
N LYS A 68 0.76 7.30 -5.19
CA LYS A 68 0.66 8.40 -4.25
C LYS A 68 -0.79 8.86 -4.11
N LYS A 69 -1.50 8.97 -5.24
CA LYS A 69 -2.90 9.36 -5.21
C LYS A 69 -3.73 8.37 -4.40
N ILE A 70 -3.46 7.09 -4.60
CA ILE A 70 -4.19 6.05 -3.88
C ILE A 70 -3.91 6.14 -2.39
N LEU A 71 -2.65 6.30 -2.03
CA LEU A 71 -2.28 6.32 -0.62
C LEU A 71 -2.79 7.56 0.08
N GLU A 72 -2.91 8.66 -0.63
CA GLU A 72 -3.44 9.88 -0.03
C GLU A 72 -4.86 9.71 0.47
N VAL A 73 -5.61 8.82 -0.15
CA VAL A 73 -6.97 8.56 0.31
C VAL A 73 -6.96 8.07 1.75
N PHE A 74 -5.92 7.34 2.11
CA PHE A 74 -5.80 6.74 3.45
C PHE A 74 -4.89 7.54 4.37
N GLY A 75 -4.30 8.61 3.88
CA GLY A 75 -3.37 9.37 4.69
C GLY A 75 -2.04 8.67 4.93
N VAL A 76 -1.63 7.82 3.99
CA VAL A 76 -0.40 7.05 4.11
C VAL A 76 0.62 7.63 3.16
N THR A 77 1.84 7.86 3.64
CA THR A 77 2.92 8.34 2.78
C THR A 77 3.57 7.16 2.08
N LEU A 78 4.31 7.47 1.00
CA LEU A 78 5.05 6.43 0.32
C LEU A 78 6.07 5.77 1.24
N ALA A 79 6.73 6.58 2.09
CA ALA A 79 7.71 6.02 2.99
C ALA A 79 7.07 5.03 3.96
N GLU A 80 5.91 5.38 4.49
CA GLU A 80 5.19 4.49 5.39
C GLU A 80 4.75 3.23 4.68
N PHE A 81 4.29 3.39 3.44
CA PHE A 81 3.79 2.26 2.69
C PHE A 81 4.87 1.23 2.43
N PHE A 82 6.10 1.68 2.21
CA PHE A 82 7.21 0.78 1.92
C PHE A 82 8.00 0.37 3.15
N SER A 83 7.53 0.75 4.32
CA SER A 83 8.16 0.34 5.56
C SER A 83 8.04 -1.17 5.75
N SER A 84 9.05 -1.79 6.33
CA SER A 84 8.99 -3.21 6.58
C SER A 84 7.96 -3.55 7.65
N ASP A 85 7.53 -2.56 8.41
CA ASP A 85 6.52 -2.75 9.45
C ASP A 85 5.15 -2.31 8.99
N PHE A 86 4.95 -2.23 7.68
CA PHE A 86 3.73 -1.64 7.16
C PHE A 86 2.46 -2.24 7.74
N ASP A 87 2.40 -3.56 7.86
CA ASP A 87 1.17 -4.19 8.31
C ASP A 87 0.83 -3.77 9.73
N GLN A 88 1.83 -3.65 10.59
CA GLN A 88 1.58 -3.16 11.94
C GLN A 88 1.17 -1.70 11.91
N ASP A 89 1.85 -0.92 11.09
CA ASP A 89 1.55 0.49 10.96
C ASP A 89 0.14 0.71 10.47
N VAL A 90 -0.28 -0.11 9.54
CA VAL A 90 -1.64 0.00 9.02
C VAL A 90 -2.66 -0.22 10.13
N GLN A 91 -2.41 -1.17 11.00
CA GLN A 91 -3.31 -1.40 12.10
C GLN A 91 -3.38 -0.22 13.03
N VAL A 92 -2.24 0.37 13.32
CA VAL A 92 -2.18 1.53 14.19
C VAL A 92 -2.92 2.70 13.54
N PHE A 93 -2.65 2.93 12.27
CA PHE A 93 -3.33 4.01 11.55
C PHE A 93 -4.82 3.80 11.55
N TYR A 94 -5.24 2.59 11.31
CA TYR A 94 -6.66 2.30 11.23
C TYR A 94 -7.35 2.60 12.56
N ARG A 95 -6.73 2.17 13.65
CA ARG A 95 -7.31 2.42 14.96
C ARG A 95 -7.36 3.90 15.27
N ALA A 96 -6.26 4.59 15.00
CA ALA A 96 -6.21 6.02 15.27
C ALA A 96 -7.24 6.75 14.45
N HIS A 97 -7.38 6.37 13.19
CA HIS A 97 -8.34 7.00 12.31
C HIS A 97 -9.76 6.74 12.79
N GLU A 98 -10.00 5.53 13.20
CA GLU A 98 -11.32 5.15 13.68
C GLU A 98 -11.67 5.90 14.95
N MET A 99 -10.71 6.01 15.85
CA MET A 99 -10.93 6.75 17.08
C MET A 99 -11.22 8.22 16.81
N THR A 100 -10.53 8.78 15.84
CA THR A 100 -10.74 10.16 15.47
C THR A 100 -12.17 10.34 14.96
N ARG A 101 -12.64 9.43 14.16
CA ARG A 101 -14.00 9.53 13.65
C ARG A 101 -15.02 9.42 14.75
N ILE A 102 -14.78 8.55 15.70
CA ILE A 102 -15.68 8.41 16.83
C ILE A 102 -15.73 9.69 17.61
N ALA A 103 -14.58 10.30 17.79
CA ALA A 103 -14.51 11.56 18.53
C ALA A 103 -15.28 12.66 17.80
N ASP A 104 -15.27 12.63 16.50
CA ASP A 104 -15.96 13.65 15.73
C ASP A 104 -17.46 13.53 15.83
N GLU A 105 -17.93 12.36 16.12
CA GLU A 105 -19.35 12.16 16.26
C GLU A 105 -19.82 12.46 17.64
#